data_5757c9517f7e46b63beaa1581d50b538
#
_entry.id   5757c9517f7e46b63beaa1581d50b538
#
_cell.length_a   1.000
_cell.length_b   1.000
_cell.length_c   1.000
_cell.angle_alpha   90.00
_cell.angle_beta   90.00
_cell.angle_gamma   90.00
#
_symmetry.space_group_name_H-M   'P 1'
#
loop_
_entity.id
_entity.type
_entity.pdbx_description
1 polymer ?
#
loop_
_entity_poly.entity_id
_entity_poly.type
_entity_poly.pdbx_seq_one_letter_code
_entity_poly.pdbx_strand_id
1 'polypeptide(L)'
;MCTTVIVGKAVSATGSVLVGHNEDAGGRMVPQQFFCPGGSRPVGAVLTAEPGRAVLPDVPQVLDTFWCNMMAPAPGSSFDQGMANGAGLVLCSNGGGTSYEGEKRDEALGLKDGGIGFLFRRTVMERAHSAREAVRIAAALIDEYGYFGIARNYTFADADEAWVMNVVKGRHYVARRIPDDKVVLISNSLSIRTVDLTDTDNTAASPDLIEHAVKEGHYRPAREGDFSDFDFARAYQSDDNRRDPNKSVRMRTGWEALTGTVYEDELDYPEMLTPAKPVSPADIRRILRLSDPQSILTRSDGQADAFHVSARDICRSHTRLSWVAALSPDPMTLTFWNCIGPTETGVYVPWFPFTGRLPADAAVMTLAEARRFHFDADCDALSFGSAEDRPSRYAAAAVLSEVVNFDRAYLAGVRPVQAQLEAGFEARLKTLFARLPEERGARAEALVKAMNVMQEEADESRNALLDEIAPDFARVIRRRKTSASGEVLIEIAVESTPDFNAANIDPKSVCWGLGFTSSKASALAPAKPLDFEYRETEEGDIEAVFTFRAADVEPHMIKGVLHDSYLRGLARCRRFVTTVPVKLPD
;
A
#
# COMPACT_ATOMS: atom_id res chain seq x y z
N MET A 1 2.39 0.51 6.57
CA MET A 1 1.31 1.28 7.27
C MET A 1 0.26 1.60 6.23
N CYS A 2 -1.01 1.69 6.61
CA CYS A 2 -2.10 1.74 5.63
C CYS A 2 -3.18 2.69 6.12
N THR A 3 -4.02 3.20 5.21
CA THR A 3 -5.21 3.99 5.55
C THR A 3 -6.38 3.43 4.77
N THR A 4 -7.51 3.18 5.42
CA THR A 4 -8.73 2.68 4.78
C THR A 4 -9.90 3.62 5.07
N VAL A 5 -10.73 3.86 4.06
CA VAL A 5 -12.01 4.58 4.15
C VAL A 5 -13.11 3.62 3.73
N ILE A 6 -14.15 3.47 4.54
CA ILE A 6 -15.32 2.64 4.23
C ILE A 6 -16.55 3.55 4.25
N VAL A 7 -17.41 3.43 3.24
CA VAL A 7 -18.64 4.23 3.12
C VAL A 7 -19.82 3.28 2.97
N GLY A 8 -20.73 3.33 3.92
CA GLY A 8 -21.97 2.56 3.90
C GLY A 8 -22.87 2.94 2.71
N LYS A 9 -23.67 2.00 2.23
CA LYS A 9 -24.43 2.16 0.96
C LYS A 9 -25.43 3.31 1.00
N ALA A 10 -26.03 3.62 2.14
CA ALA A 10 -27.05 4.69 2.25
C ALA A 10 -26.45 6.10 2.17
N VAL A 11 -25.16 6.25 2.43
CA VAL A 11 -24.43 7.52 2.34
C VAL A 11 -23.39 7.53 1.21
N SER A 12 -23.40 6.50 0.40
CA SER A 12 -22.61 6.42 -0.82
C SER A 12 -23.33 7.10 -1.99
N ALA A 13 -22.60 7.86 -2.79
CA ALA A 13 -23.13 8.47 -4.01
C ALA A 13 -23.44 7.45 -5.12
N THR A 14 -22.98 6.20 -4.99
CA THR A 14 -23.24 5.12 -5.94
C THR A 14 -24.41 4.22 -5.54
N GLY A 15 -24.91 4.34 -4.31
CA GLY A 15 -25.95 3.47 -3.77
C GLY A 15 -25.45 2.07 -3.35
N SER A 16 -24.14 1.81 -3.46
CA SER A 16 -23.46 0.61 -2.98
C SER A 16 -22.31 1.02 -2.06
N VAL A 17 -21.80 0.08 -1.28
CA VAL A 17 -20.64 0.31 -0.42
C VAL A 17 -19.43 0.76 -1.23
N LEU A 18 -18.64 1.67 -0.67
CA LEU A 18 -17.34 2.06 -1.22
C LEU A 18 -16.24 1.73 -0.22
N VAL A 19 -15.10 1.28 -0.73
CA VAL A 19 -13.89 1.05 0.07
C VAL A 19 -12.71 1.70 -0.62
N GLY A 20 -11.96 2.53 0.10
CA GLY A 20 -10.70 3.09 -0.38
C GLY A 20 -9.54 2.67 0.53
N HIS A 21 -8.37 2.42 -0.06
CA HIS A 21 -7.22 1.92 0.69
C HIS A 21 -5.89 2.44 0.13
N ASN A 22 -5.04 2.94 1.03
CA ASN A 22 -3.62 3.17 0.78
C ASN A 22 -2.80 2.06 1.41
N GLU A 23 -1.91 1.44 0.63
CA GLU A 23 -0.92 0.52 1.13
C GLU A 23 0.46 1.20 1.18
N ASP A 24 0.97 1.36 2.39
CA ASP A 24 2.25 2.00 2.65
C ASP A 24 3.29 0.97 3.04
N ALA A 25 4.32 0.84 2.23
CA ALA A 25 5.39 -0.14 2.44
C ALA A 25 6.76 0.49 2.15
N GLY A 26 7.66 0.37 3.12
CA GLY A 26 9.03 0.85 2.97
C GLY A 26 9.89 -0.06 2.11
N GLY A 27 10.91 0.52 1.51
CA GLY A 27 11.85 -0.19 0.65
C GLY A 27 11.36 -0.33 -0.79
N ARG A 28 12.10 -1.08 -1.58
CA ARG A 28 11.77 -1.36 -2.96
C ARG A 28 10.69 -2.45 -3.01
N MET A 29 9.45 -2.04 -3.19
CA MET A 29 8.33 -2.96 -3.37
C MET A 29 7.59 -2.64 -4.64
N VAL A 30 7.31 -3.67 -5.44
CA VAL A 30 6.56 -3.58 -6.68
C VAL A 30 5.19 -4.18 -6.46
N PRO A 31 4.10 -3.41 -6.59
CA PRO A 31 2.77 -3.98 -6.56
C PRO A 31 2.56 -4.90 -7.76
N GLN A 32 2.08 -6.10 -7.49
CA GLN A 32 1.72 -7.09 -8.49
C GLN A 32 0.22 -7.27 -8.44
N GLN A 33 -0.43 -7.31 -9.58
CA GLN A 33 -1.87 -7.45 -9.66
C GLN A 33 -2.23 -8.55 -10.64
N PHE A 34 -2.98 -9.54 -10.16
CA PHE A 34 -3.31 -10.75 -10.91
C PHE A 34 -4.81 -11.01 -10.92
N PHE A 35 -5.34 -11.43 -12.04
CA PHE A 35 -6.57 -12.18 -12.08
C PHE A 35 -6.23 -13.66 -11.88
N CYS A 36 -6.80 -14.26 -10.84
CA CYS A 36 -6.59 -15.67 -10.50
C CYS A 36 -7.89 -16.43 -10.78
N PRO A 37 -7.96 -17.23 -11.82
CA PRO A 37 -9.15 -18.02 -12.12
C PRO A 37 -9.48 -18.96 -10.96
N GLY A 38 -10.74 -19.00 -10.59
CA GLY A 38 -11.31 -19.99 -9.69
C GLY A 38 -11.45 -21.36 -10.36
N GLY A 39 -12.31 -22.17 -9.82
CA GLY A 39 -12.66 -23.47 -10.38
C GLY A 39 -12.50 -24.62 -9.40
N SER A 40 -12.53 -25.84 -9.94
CA SER A 40 -12.50 -27.07 -9.14
C SER A 40 -11.11 -27.35 -8.59
N ARG A 41 -11.07 -27.88 -7.37
CA ARG A 41 -9.88 -28.37 -6.68
C ARG A 41 -9.96 -29.90 -6.51
N PRO A 42 -8.82 -30.61 -6.50
CA PRO A 42 -8.82 -32.04 -6.21
C PRO A 42 -9.42 -32.36 -4.84
N VAL A 43 -10.17 -33.43 -4.75
CA VAL A 43 -10.71 -33.89 -3.47
C VAL A 43 -9.57 -34.25 -2.52
N GLY A 44 -9.61 -33.74 -1.30
CA GLY A 44 -8.55 -33.93 -0.30
C GLY A 44 -7.32 -33.06 -0.52
N ALA A 45 -7.39 -32.09 -1.44
CA ALA A 45 -6.34 -31.09 -1.57
C ALA A 45 -6.17 -30.29 -0.29
N VAL A 46 -4.96 -29.84 -0.06
CA VAL A 46 -4.62 -28.98 1.08
C VAL A 46 -3.93 -27.72 0.61
N LEU A 47 -4.15 -26.64 1.34
CA LEU A 47 -3.41 -25.40 1.18
C LEU A 47 -2.22 -25.44 2.12
N THR A 48 -1.02 -25.51 1.55
CA THR A 48 0.22 -25.38 2.31
C THR A 48 0.56 -23.92 2.49
N ALA A 49 0.83 -23.57 3.71
CA ALA A 49 1.26 -22.24 4.11
C ALA A 49 2.78 -22.17 4.23
N GLU A 50 3.21 -21.08 4.83
CA GLU A 50 4.57 -20.88 5.31
C GLU A 50 5.03 -22.08 6.17
N PRO A 51 6.30 -22.46 6.10
CA PRO A 51 6.85 -23.51 6.95
C PRO A 51 6.55 -23.27 8.44
N GLY A 52 6.07 -24.31 9.15
CA GLY A 52 5.72 -24.23 10.56
C GLY A 52 4.39 -23.57 10.86
N ARG A 53 3.52 -23.40 9.86
CA ARG A 53 2.15 -22.88 10.01
C ARG A 53 1.11 -23.93 9.62
N ALA A 54 -0.13 -23.69 10.04
CA ALA A 54 -1.22 -24.61 9.82
C ALA A 54 -1.44 -24.92 8.34
N VAL A 55 -1.63 -26.19 8.03
CA VAL A 55 -2.05 -26.68 6.72
C VAL A 55 -3.57 -26.77 6.71
N LEU A 56 -4.20 -26.10 5.77
CA LEU A 56 -5.65 -25.99 5.69
C LEU A 56 -6.23 -26.98 4.67
N PRO A 57 -7.35 -27.64 4.98
CA PRO A 57 -8.08 -28.38 3.95
C PRO A 57 -8.58 -27.41 2.88
N ASP A 58 -8.36 -27.75 1.60
CA ASP A 58 -8.92 -26.99 0.50
C ASP A 58 -10.40 -27.37 0.28
N VAL A 59 -11.11 -26.53 -0.46
CA VAL A 59 -12.52 -26.76 -0.80
C VAL A 59 -12.65 -27.23 -2.25
N PRO A 60 -13.70 -28.01 -2.59
CA PRO A 60 -13.85 -28.54 -3.94
C PRO A 60 -14.02 -27.48 -5.03
N GLN A 61 -14.48 -26.29 -4.67
CA GLN A 61 -14.72 -25.19 -5.60
C GLN A 61 -14.25 -23.88 -4.97
N VAL A 62 -13.50 -23.08 -5.74
CA VAL A 62 -13.03 -21.75 -5.33
C VAL A 62 -13.48 -20.69 -6.32
N LEU A 63 -13.66 -19.47 -5.84
CA LEU A 63 -14.05 -18.32 -6.64
C LEU A 63 -12.86 -17.74 -7.41
N ASP A 64 -13.12 -17.10 -8.55
CA ASP A 64 -12.17 -16.19 -9.17
C ASP A 64 -11.73 -15.14 -8.15
N THR A 65 -10.45 -14.74 -8.19
CA THR A 65 -9.96 -13.66 -7.33
C THR A 65 -9.13 -12.66 -8.12
N PHE A 66 -9.25 -11.39 -7.74
CA PHE A 66 -8.30 -10.34 -8.09
C PHE A 66 -7.36 -10.16 -6.91
N TRP A 67 -6.10 -10.50 -7.10
CA TRP A 67 -5.08 -10.52 -6.06
C TRP A 67 -4.09 -9.39 -6.24
N CYS A 68 -4.06 -8.46 -5.29
CA CYS A 68 -3.05 -7.41 -5.21
C CYS A 68 -1.99 -7.83 -4.19
N ASN A 69 -0.75 -7.90 -4.64
CA ASN A 69 0.36 -8.36 -3.82
C ASN A 69 1.54 -7.40 -3.90
N MET A 70 2.16 -7.15 -2.75
CA MET A 70 3.39 -6.38 -2.65
C MET A 70 4.57 -7.33 -2.64
N MET A 71 5.37 -7.29 -3.70
CA MET A 71 6.59 -8.10 -3.81
C MET A 71 7.78 -7.27 -3.31
N ALA A 72 8.35 -7.71 -2.19
CA ALA A 72 9.59 -7.16 -1.69
C ALA A 72 10.80 -7.79 -2.41
N PRO A 73 11.98 -7.15 -2.39
CA PRO A 73 13.15 -7.68 -3.08
C PRO A 73 13.81 -8.90 -2.41
N ALA A 74 13.22 -9.43 -1.35
CA ALA A 74 13.68 -10.65 -0.68
C ALA A 74 12.60 -11.72 -0.70
N PRO A 75 12.92 -13.00 -0.97
CA PRO A 75 11.97 -14.10 -0.92
C PRO A 75 11.24 -14.19 0.41
N GLY A 76 9.98 -14.59 0.39
CA GLY A 76 9.15 -14.72 1.59
C GLY A 76 8.73 -13.39 2.25
N SER A 77 9.13 -12.24 1.70
CA SER A 77 8.80 -10.92 2.25
C SER A 77 7.64 -10.23 1.54
N SER A 78 7.03 -10.87 0.55
CA SER A 78 5.82 -10.36 -0.09
C SER A 78 4.62 -10.46 0.84
N PHE A 79 3.61 -9.61 0.64
CA PHE A 79 2.37 -9.65 1.40
C PHE A 79 1.17 -9.17 0.57
N ASP A 80 -0.01 -9.71 0.89
CA ASP A 80 -1.25 -9.26 0.26
C ASP A 80 -1.60 -7.87 0.74
N GLN A 81 -1.97 -7.00 -0.19
CA GLN A 81 -2.41 -5.65 0.14
C GLN A 81 -3.89 -5.39 -0.16
N GLY A 82 -4.53 -6.31 -0.85
CA GLY A 82 -5.94 -6.27 -1.15
C GLY A 82 -6.34 -7.39 -2.09
N MET A 83 -7.58 -7.79 -2.00
CA MET A 83 -8.18 -8.82 -2.83
C MET A 83 -9.62 -8.46 -3.14
N ALA A 84 -10.11 -8.96 -4.28
CA ALA A 84 -11.54 -9.03 -4.55
C ALA A 84 -11.85 -10.40 -5.13
N ASN A 85 -13.10 -10.83 -5.11
CA ASN A 85 -13.50 -12.11 -5.68
C ASN A 85 -14.68 -12.01 -6.64
N GLY A 86 -14.91 -13.09 -7.38
CA GLY A 86 -15.96 -13.19 -8.39
C GLY A 86 -17.40 -13.09 -7.87
N ALA A 87 -17.59 -13.08 -6.55
CA ALA A 87 -18.88 -12.76 -5.93
C ALA A 87 -19.07 -11.26 -5.65
N GLY A 88 -18.07 -10.42 -5.97
CA GLY A 88 -18.13 -8.98 -5.72
C GLY A 88 -17.66 -8.55 -4.33
N LEU A 89 -17.06 -9.47 -3.57
CA LEU A 89 -16.49 -9.19 -2.26
C LEU A 89 -15.10 -8.55 -2.41
N VAL A 90 -14.79 -7.56 -1.57
CA VAL A 90 -13.49 -6.90 -1.45
C VAL A 90 -12.93 -7.08 -0.06
N LEU A 91 -11.63 -7.32 0.03
CA LEU A 91 -10.87 -7.38 1.27
C LEU A 91 -9.66 -6.45 1.21
N CYS A 92 -9.43 -5.72 2.30
CA CYS A 92 -8.14 -5.11 2.61
C CYS A 92 -7.82 -5.23 4.11
N SER A 93 -6.62 -4.83 4.50
CA SER A 93 -6.26 -4.88 5.90
C SER A 93 -5.26 -3.80 6.31
N ASN A 94 -5.42 -3.30 7.52
CA ASN A 94 -4.46 -2.39 8.14
C ASN A 94 -3.75 -3.13 9.27
N GLY A 95 -2.42 -3.06 9.34
CA GLY A 95 -1.72 -3.49 10.56
C GLY A 95 -2.27 -2.74 11.76
N GLY A 96 -2.65 -3.44 12.82
CA GLY A 96 -3.26 -2.85 14.01
C GLY A 96 -2.24 -2.22 14.98
N GLY A 97 -0.94 -2.37 14.70
CA GLY A 97 0.10 -1.96 15.62
C GLY A 97 0.40 -3.03 16.69
N THR A 98 1.10 -2.64 17.74
CA THR A 98 1.42 -3.54 18.85
C THR A 98 0.19 -3.79 19.71
N SER A 99 -0.09 -5.07 19.97
CA SER A 99 -1.09 -5.51 20.96
C SER A 99 -0.40 -6.18 22.14
N TYR A 100 -1.07 -6.24 23.29
CA TYR A 100 -0.53 -6.96 24.46
C TYR A 100 -0.24 -8.44 24.16
N GLU A 101 -1.01 -9.06 23.27
CA GLU A 101 -0.81 -10.45 22.82
C GLU A 101 0.38 -10.61 21.86
N GLY A 102 0.81 -9.53 21.21
CA GLY A 102 1.82 -9.56 20.15
C GLY A 102 3.20 -10.06 20.61
N GLU A 103 3.54 -9.83 21.89
CA GLU A 103 4.81 -10.22 22.49
C GLU A 103 4.80 -11.63 23.06
N LYS A 104 3.64 -12.26 23.19
CA LYS A 104 3.51 -13.62 23.70
C LYS A 104 4.03 -14.66 22.71
N ARG A 105 4.64 -15.75 23.23
CA ARG A 105 5.07 -16.88 22.42
C ARG A 105 3.88 -17.66 21.88
N ASP A 106 4.05 -18.29 20.72
CA ASP A 106 3.00 -19.05 20.04
C ASP A 106 2.41 -20.17 20.92
N GLU A 107 3.26 -20.88 21.70
CA GLU A 107 2.84 -21.94 22.63
C GLU A 107 1.94 -21.40 23.75
N ALA A 108 2.22 -20.20 24.27
CA ALA A 108 1.42 -19.58 25.32
C ALA A 108 0.02 -19.15 24.82
N LEU A 109 -0.13 -18.96 23.50
CA LEU A 109 -1.38 -18.58 22.86
C LEU A 109 -2.19 -19.80 22.36
N GLY A 110 -1.66 -21.02 22.49
CA GLY A 110 -2.33 -22.24 22.10
C GLY A 110 -2.64 -22.31 20.61
N LEU A 111 -1.73 -21.83 19.75
CA LEU A 111 -1.91 -21.89 18.30
C LEU A 111 -1.83 -23.34 17.82
N LYS A 112 -2.85 -23.80 17.10
CA LYS A 112 -2.86 -25.12 16.49
C LYS A 112 -1.96 -25.13 15.27
N ASP A 113 -1.02 -26.07 15.19
CA ASP A 113 -0.07 -26.24 14.08
C ASP A 113 0.65 -24.94 13.69
N GLY A 114 0.97 -24.09 14.67
CA GLY A 114 1.61 -22.80 14.46
C GLY A 114 0.69 -21.65 14.04
N GLY A 115 -0.61 -21.88 13.98
CA GLY A 115 -1.62 -20.88 13.65
C GLY A 115 -1.72 -20.55 12.16
N ILE A 116 -2.70 -19.70 11.83
CA ILE A 116 -2.95 -19.22 10.47
C ILE A 116 -2.47 -17.76 10.33
N GLY A 117 -1.85 -17.45 9.20
CA GLY A 117 -1.36 -16.11 8.91
C GLY A 117 -1.62 -15.69 7.47
N PHE A 118 -0.65 -15.88 6.60
CA PHE A 118 -0.73 -15.41 5.22
C PHE A 118 -1.90 -16.03 4.44
N LEU A 119 -2.14 -17.34 4.57
CA LEU A 119 -3.27 -18.01 3.90
C LEU A 119 -4.65 -17.56 4.39
N PHE A 120 -4.73 -16.83 5.50
CA PHE A 120 -6.00 -16.37 6.06
C PHE A 120 -6.83 -15.59 5.03
N ARG A 121 -6.25 -14.58 4.41
CA ARG A 121 -6.94 -13.74 3.43
C ARG A 121 -7.36 -14.52 2.20
N ARG A 122 -6.43 -15.28 1.64
CA ARG A 122 -6.67 -16.09 0.46
C ARG A 122 -7.79 -17.10 0.70
N THR A 123 -7.74 -17.82 1.82
CA THR A 123 -8.76 -18.82 2.17
C THR A 123 -10.14 -18.19 2.27
N VAL A 124 -10.25 -17.03 2.91
CA VAL A 124 -11.52 -16.30 3.02
C VAL A 124 -12.02 -15.88 1.64
N MET A 125 -11.15 -15.28 0.82
CA MET A 125 -11.56 -14.71 -0.46
C MET A 125 -11.85 -15.76 -1.54
N GLU A 126 -11.20 -16.91 -1.51
CA GLU A 126 -11.50 -18.02 -2.42
C GLU A 126 -12.85 -18.71 -2.10
N ARG A 127 -13.45 -18.44 -0.93
CA ARG A 127 -14.61 -19.20 -0.41
C ARG A 127 -15.86 -18.35 -0.14
N ALA A 128 -15.70 -17.11 0.27
CA ALA A 128 -16.82 -16.28 0.74
C ALA A 128 -17.60 -15.66 -0.42
N HIS A 129 -18.94 -15.74 -0.37
CA HIS A 129 -19.84 -15.14 -1.35
C HIS A 129 -20.42 -13.80 -0.89
N SER A 130 -20.18 -13.40 0.35
CA SER A 130 -20.61 -12.10 0.91
C SER A 130 -19.68 -11.64 2.03
N ALA A 131 -19.78 -10.36 2.41
CA ALA A 131 -19.01 -9.79 3.50
C ALA A 131 -19.30 -10.48 4.83
N ARG A 132 -20.54 -10.81 5.11
CA ARG A 132 -20.97 -11.56 6.30
C ARG A 132 -20.42 -12.99 6.32
N GLU A 133 -20.44 -13.67 5.17
CA GLU A 133 -19.85 -15.00 5.07
C GLU A 133 -18.33 -14.97 5.25
N ALA A 134 -17.67 -13.93 4.75
CA ALA A 134 -16.23 -13.73 4.95
C ALA A 134 -15.88 -13.62 6.44
N VAL A 135 -16.64 -12.84 7.22
CA VAL A 135 -16.46 -12.75 8.67
C VAL A 135 -16.64 -14.11 9.34
N ARG A 136 -17.68 -14.88 8.95
CA ARG A 136 -17.94 -16.20 9.51
C ARG A 136 -16.81 -17.21 9.23
N ILE A 137 -16.30 -17.23 7.99
CA ILE A 137 -15.17 -18.08 7.61
C ILE A 137 -13.90 -17.63 8.35
N ALA A 138 -13.66 -16.32 8.43
CA ALA A 138 -12.53 -15.74 9.13
C ALA A 138 -12.54 -16.11 10.62
N ALA A 139 -13.68 -15.96 11.28
CA ALA A 139 -13.89 -16.35 12.67
C ALA A 139 -13.60 -17.84 12.90
N ALA A 140 -14.20 -18.72 12.08
CA ALA A 140 -14.00 -20.16 12.18
C ALA A 140 -12.53 -20.59 12.03
N LEU A 141 -11.78 -19.93 11.13
CA LEU A 141 -10.34 -20.18 10.97
C LEU A 141 -9.53 -19.77 12.20
N ILE A 142 -9.86 -18.62 12.81
CA ILE A 142 -9.18 -18.16 14.02
C ILE A 142 -9.54 -19.04 15.21
N ASP A 143 -10.81 -19.43 15.35
CA ASP A 143 -11.27 -20.33 16.42
C ASP A 143 -10.61 -21.72 16.33
N GLU A 144 -10.36 -22.21 15.12
CA GLU A 144 -9.74 -23.53 14.93
C GLU A 144 -8.21 -23.48 15.07
N TYR A 145 -7.53 -22.56 14.39
CA TYR A 145 -6.07 -22.56 14.28
C TYR A 145 -5.39 -21.52 15.16
N GLY A 146 -6.07 -20.43 15.50
CA GLY A 146 -5.48 -19.22 16.04
C GLY A 146 -4.74 -18.40 15.00
N TYR A 147 -4.62 -17.11 15.24
CA TYR A 147 -3.97 -16.15 14.37
C TYR A 147 -2.54 -15.85 14.86
N PHE A 148 -1.50 -16.06 14.03
CA PHE A 148 -0.13 -15.85 14.47
C PHE A 148 0.43 -14.45 14.15
N GLY A 149 -0.25 -13.69 13.29
CA GLY A 149 0.23 -12.38 12.84
C GLY A 149 0.13 -11.27 13.90
N ILE A 150 0.64 -10.10 13.57
CA ILE A 150 0.46 -8.89 14.37
C ILE A 150 -1.02 -8.50 14.42
N ALA A 151 -1.40 -7.69 15.42
CA ALA A 151 -2.75 -7.14 15.48
C ALA A 151 -3.15 -6.47 14.16
N ARG A 152 -4.40 -6.66 13.72
CA ARG A 152 -4.83 -6.25 12.39
C ARG A 152 -6.31 -5.88 12.34
N ASN A 153 -6.62 -4.91 11.50
CA ASN A 153 -7.98 -4.63 11.05
C ASN A 153 -8.15 -5.27 9.68
N TYR A 154 -9.12 -6.15 9.53
CA TYR A 154 -9.58 -6.65 8.25
C TYR A 154 -10.87 -5.94 7.87
N THR A 155 -10.98 -5.52 6.62
CA THR A 155 -12.21 -4.99 6.03
C THR A 155 -12.73 -5.99 5.03
N PHE A 156 -13.98 -6.40 5.17
CA PHE A 156 -14.72 -7.23 4.21
C PHE A 156 -15.93 -6.41 3.74
N ALA A 157 -16.10 -6.26 2.44
CA ALA A 157 -17.21 -5.48 1.91
C ALA A 157 -17.72 -6.06 0.59
N ASP A 158 -19.02 -6.10 0.43
CA ASP A 158 -19.72 -6.34 -0.83
C ASP A 158 -20.60 -5.13 -1.17
N ALA A 159 -21.41 -5.21 -2.21
CA ALA A 159 -22.27 -4.10 -2.64
C ALA A 159 -23.28 -3.65 -1.57
N ASP A 160 -23.64 -4.56 -0.67
CA ASP A 160 -24.73 -4.37 0.29
C ASP A 160 -24.26 -4.03 1.70
N GLU A 161 -23.17 -4.61 2.17
CA GLU A 161 -22.69 -4.39 3.52
C GLU A 161 -21.15 -4.40 3.62
N ALA A 162 -20.65 -3.75 4.67
CA ALA A 162 -19.24 -3.77 5.04
C ALA A 162 -19.07 -4.20 6.50
N TRP A 163 -17.98 -4.91 6.76
CA TRP A 163 -17.57 -5.36 8.07
C TRP A 163 -16.12 -5.00 8.35
N VAL A 164 -15.85 -4.64 9.58
CA VAL A 164 -14.49 -4.53 10.10
C VAL A 164 -14.29 -5.61 11.15
N MET A 165 -13.19 -6.35 11.04
CA MET A 165 -12.79 -7.37 12.00
C MET A 165 -11.42 -7.01 12.56
N ASN A 166 -11.34 -6.77 13.86
CA ASN A 166 -10.11 -6.58 14.59
C ASN A 166 -9.65 -7.93 15.15
N VAL A 167 -8.39 -8.28 14.88
CA VAL A 167 -7.78 -9.54 15.31
C VAL A 167 -6.49 -9.25 16.05
N VAL A 168 -6.24 -9.93 17.13
CA VAL A 168 -4.95 -9.92 17.82
C VAL A 168 -4.26 -11.28 17.70
N LYS A 169 -2.97 -11.36 17.96
CA LYS A 169 -2.25 -12.64 17.96
C LYS A 169 -2.91 -13.60 18.95
N GLY A 170 -3.15 -14.83 18.55
CA GLY A 170 -3.87 -15.81 19.35
C GLY A 170 -5.26 -16.12 18.79
N ARG A 171 -6.27 -16.17 19.65
CA ARG A 171 -7.63 -16.60 19.26
C ARG A 171 -8.68 -15.50 19.42
N HIS A 172 -8.27 -14.27 19.77
CA HIS A 172 -9.22 -13.22 20.12
C HIS A 172 -9.42 -12.25 18.96
N TYR A 173 -10.68 -12.00 18.69
CA TYR A 173 -11.16 -11.08 17.64
C TYR A 173 -12.51 -10.48 18.01
N VAL A 174 -12.81 -9.37 17.37
CA VAL A 174 -14.16 -8.81 17.30
C VAL A 174 -14.41 -8.30 15.89
N ALA A 175 -15.59 -8.55 15.36
CA ALA A 175 -16.04 -8.01 14.08
C ALA A 175 -17.33 -7.24 14.27
N ARG A 176 -17.48 -6.15 13.54
CA ARG A 176 -18.67 -5.31 13.54
C ARG A 176 -19.09 -4.93 12.13
N ARG A 177 -20.38 -5.08 11.84
CA ARG A 177 -21.00 -4.55 10.63
C ARG A 177 -21.00 -3.01 10.70
N ILE A 178 -20.64 -2.39 9.59
CA ILE A 178 -20.72 -0.93 9.46
C ILE A 178 -22.15 -0.58 9.06
N PRO A 179 -22.85 0.27 9.84
CA PRO A 179 -24.19 0.73 9.49
C PRO A 179 -24.20 1.43 8.12
N ASP A 180 -25.29 1.27 7.40
CA ASP A 180 -25.42 1.74 6.01
C ASP A 180 -25.29 3.27 5.87
N ASP A 181 -25.59 4.01 6.96
CA ASP A 181 -25.52 5.47 7.03
C ASP A 181 -24.19 6.02 7.57
N LYS A 182 -23.15 5.18 7.69
CA LYS A 182 -21.87 5.57 8.32
C LYS A 182 -20.70 5.56 7.35
N VAL A 183 -19.72 6.39 7.69
CA VAL A 183 -18.35 6.36 7.15
C VAL A 183 -17.40 5.96 8.27
N VAL A 184 -16.40 5.16 7.92
CA VAL A 184 -15.31 4.72 8.82
C VAL A 184 -13.96 5.08 8.21
N LEU A 185 -13.06 5.55 9.06
CA LEU A 185 -11.66 5.78 8.73
C LEU A 185 -10.78 4.90 9.62
N ILE A 186 -9.85 4.16 9.03
CA ILE A 186 -8.97 3.23 9.75
C ILE A 186 -7.51 3.55 9.42
N SER A 187 -6.69 3.64 10.45
CA SER A 187 -5.22 3.70 10.32
C SER A 187 -4.57 2.40 10.85
N ASN A 188 -3.42 2.50 11.52
CA ASN A 188 -2.68 1.35 12.03
C ASN A 188 -2.83 1.15 13.56
N SER A 189 -4.01 1.33 14.08
CA SER A 189 -4.42 0.95 15.44
C SER A 189 -5.70 0.14 15.35
N LEU A 190 -6.04 -0.62 16.40
CA LEU A 190 -7.34 -1.30 16.47
C LEU A 190 -8.45 -0.24 16.44
N SER A 191 -9.46 -0.46 15.60
CA SER A 191 -10.47 0.56 15.28
C SER A 191 -11.80 0.34 15.99
N ILE A 192 -12.13 -0.89 16.40
CA ILE A 192 -13.37 -1.20 17.10
C ILE A 192 -13.14 -0.94 18.59
N ARG A 193 -13.99 -0.10 19.16
CA ARG A 193 -13.98 0.23 20.57
C ARG A 193 -15.10 -0.51 21.30
N THR A 194 -16.31 0.01 21.20
CA THR A 194 -17.46 -0.55 21.87
C THR A 194 -18.27 -1.43 20.93
N VAL A 195 -18.74 -2.55 21.44
CA VAL A 195 -19.59 -3.49 20.69
C VAL A 195 -20.70 -3.99 21.58
N ASP A 196 -21.86 -4.19 21.00
CA ASP A 196 -22.95 -4.95 21.62
C ASP A 196 -22.81 -6.42 21.22
N LEU A 197 -22.26 -7.22 22.10
CA LEU A 197 -22.06 -8.66 21.87
C LEU A 197 -23.39 -9.45 21.87
N THR A 198 -24.50 -8.85 22.23
CA THR A 198 -25.85 -9.44 22.14
C THR A 198 -26.46 -9.27 20.74
N ASP A 199 -26.00 -8.30 19.98
CA ASP A 199 -26.40 -8.07 18.58
C ASP A 199 -25.63 -8.99 17.62
N THR A 200 -26.00 -10.26 17.58
CA THR A 200 -25.37 -11.28 16.76
C THR A 200 -25.55 -11.08 15.25
N ASP A 201 -26.47 -10.23 14.84
CA ASP A 201 -26.66 -9.86 13.44
C ASP A 201 -25.61 -8.88 12.93
N ASN A 202 -25.08 -8.03 13.80
CA ASN A 202 -24.13 -6.98 13.47
C ASN A 202 -22.78 -7.12 14.17
N THR A 203 -22.61 -8.13 15.04
CA THR A 203 -21.38 -8.38 15.78
C THR A 203 -21.01 -9.86 15.78
N ALA A 204 -19.71 -10.15 15.66
CA ALA A 204 -19.12 -11.45 15.92
C ALA A 204 -17.87 -11.27 16.76
N ALA A 205 -17.65 -12.16 17.73
CA ALA A 205 -16.48 -12.09 18.61
C ALA A 205 -16.07 -13.49 19.08
N SER A 206 -14.82 -13.64 19.50
CA SER A 206 -14.38 -14.86 20.19
C SER A 206 -15.18 -15.04 21.48
N PRO A 207 -15.53 -16.29 21.82
CA PRO A 207 -16.48 -16.58 22.90
C PRO A 207 -16.06 -16.06 24.28
N ASP A 208 -14.75 -16.03 24.55
CA ASP A 208 -14.15 -15.65 25.82
C ASP A 208 -13.45 -14.28 25.80
N LEU A 209 -13.82 -13.43 24.84
CA LEU A 209 -13.14 -12.15 24.56
C LEU A 209 -12.95 -11.28 25.82
N ILE A 210 -14.02 -11.07 26.58
CA ILE A 210 -13.98 -10.20 27.76
C ILE A 210 -13.33 -10.91 28.95
N GLU A 211 -13.67 -12.17 29.17
CA GLU A 211 -13.11 -13.00 30.25
C GLU A 211 -11.59 -13.12 30.11
N HIS A 212 -11.11 -13.32 28.87
CA HIS A 212 -9.68 -13.33 28.59
C HIS A 212 -9.02 -11.97 28.93
N ALA A 213 -9.61 -10.85 28.49
CA ALA A 213 -9.06 -9.53 28.78
C ALA A 213 -9.00 -9.23 30.30
N VAL A 214 -10.01 -9.67 31.05
CA VAL A 214 -10.03 -9.58 32.54
C VAL A 214 -8.96 -10.47 33.16
N LYS A 215 -8.86 -11.74 32.73
CA LYS A 215 -7.89 -12.73 33.24
C LYS A 215 -6.44 -12.28 33.01
N GLU A 216 -6.14 -11.72 31.84
CA GLU A 216 -4.81 -11.23 31.50
C GLU A 216 -4.50 -9.83 32.09
N GLY A 217 -5.48 -9.21 32.75
CA GLY A 217 -5.32 -7.88 33.34
C GLY A 217 -5.33 -6.72 32.34
N HIS A 218 -5.74 -6.98 31.11
CA HIS A 218 -5.87 -5.97 30.06
C HIS A 218 -7.09 -5.08 30.24
N TYR A 219 -8.12 -5.59 30.91
CA TYR A 219 -9.34 -4.88 31.22
C TYR A 219 -9.77 -5.15 32.67
N ARG A 220 -10.25 -4.11 33.32
CA ARG A 220 -10.84 -4.20 34.66
C ARG A 220 -12.21 -3.49 34.64
N PRO A 221 -13.31 -4.24 34.78
CA PRO A 221 -14.64 -3.64 34.78
C PRO A 221 -14.81 -2.69 35.97
N ALA A 222 -15.54 -1.60 35.77
CA ALA A 222 -15.82 -0.63 36.84
C ALA A 222 -16.65 -1.24 37.99
N ARG A 223 -17.48 -2.25 37.66
CA ARG A 223 -18.24 -3.07 38.60
C ARG A 223 -18.11 -4.53 38.21
N GLU A 224 -17.96 -5.41 39.20
CA GLU A 224 -17.90 -6.84 38.96
C GLU A 224 -19.15 -7.34 38.20
N GLY A 225 -18.94 -8.03 37.09
CA GLY A 225 -19.98 -8.57 36.23
C GLY A 225 -20.66 -7.56 35.31
N ASP A 226 -20.28 -6.29 35.35
CA ASP A 226 -20.75 -5.27 34.41
C ASP A 226 -19.66 -4.96 33.39
N PHE A 227 -19.89 -5.35 32.14
CA PHE A 227 -18.95 -5.19 31.01
C PHE A 227 -19.42 -4.10 30.02
N SER A 228 -20.36 -3.26 30.41
CA SER A 228 -20.93 -2.21 29.55
C SER A 228 -19.93 -1.13 29.14
N ASP A 229 -18.81 -1.00 29.86
CA ASP A 229 -17.71 -0.08 29.59
C ASP A 229 -16.54 -0.76 28.83
N PHE A 230 -16.71 -2.00 28.35
CA PHE A 230 -15.66 -2.72 27.63
C PHE A 230 -15.34 -2.02 26.31
N ASP A 231 -14.07 -1.61 26.16
CA ASP A 231 -13.50 -1.03 24.93
C ASP A 231 -12.42 -2.00 24.39
N PHE A 232 -12.72 -2.69 23.29
CA PHE A 232 -11.82 -3.68 22.72
C PHE A 232 -10.44 -3.10 22.39
N ALA A 233 -10.42 -1.94 21.72
CA ALA A 233 -9.16 -1.33 21.33
C ALA A 233 -8.27 -1.01 22.53
N ARG A 234 -8.86 -0.54 23.65
CA ARG A 234 -8.13 -0.28 24.90
C ARG A 234 -7.77 -1.55 25.65
N ALA A 235 -8.63 -2.55 25.62
CA ALA A 235 -8.39 -3.81 26.30
C ALA A 235 -7.22 -4.60 25.68
N TYR A 236 -6.92 -4.38 24.39
CA TYR A 236 -5.88 -5.11 23.66
C TYR A 236 -4.70 -4.25 23.20
N GLN A 237 -4.78 -2.93 23.29
CA GLN A 237 -3.69 -1.99 22.96
C GLN A 237 -3.55 -0.89 24.02
N SER A 238 -2.33 -0.41 24.25
CA SER A 238 -2.10 0.77 25.09
C SER A 238 -2.58 2.06 24.41
N ASP A 239 -2.95 3.06 25.22
CA ASP A 239 -3.28 4.40 24.73
C ASP A 239 -2.09 5.05 24.02
N ASP A 240 -0.84 4.82 24.48
CA ASP A 240 0.37 5.31 23.83
C ASP A 240 0.52 4.76 22.40
N ASN A 241 0.18 3.48 22.17
CA ASN A 241 0.18 2.90 20.84
C ASN A 241 -0.86 3.58 19.93
N ARG A 242 -2.01 3.94 20.47
CA ARG A 242 -3.10 4.63 19.74
C ARG A 242 -2.76 6.09 19.46
N ARG A 243 -2.03 6.76 20.38
CA ARG A 243 -1.55 8.13 20.20
C ARG A 243 -0.26 8.25 19.39
N ASP A 244 0.29 7.15 18.89
CA ASP A 244 1.48 7.22 18.01
C ASP A 244 1.26 8.22 16.86
N PRO A 245 2.06 9.27 16.73
CA PRO A 245 1.87 10.31 15.69
C PRO A 245 1.84 9.77 14.26
N ASN A 246 2.47 8.62 14.01
CA ASN A 246 2.41 7.97 12.70
C ASN A 246 1.03 7.41 12.36
N LYS A 247 0.15 7.29 13.34
CA LYS A 247 -1.22 6.78 13.22
C LYS A 247 -2.23 7.91 13.39
N SER A 248 -2.11 8.67 14.48
CA SER A 248 -3.07 9.68 14.92
C SER A 248 -3.19 10.84 13.94
N VAL A 249 -2.09 11.34 13.37
CA VAL A 249 -2.14 12.44 12.38
C VAL A 249 -3.00 12.09 11.17
N ARG A 250 -2.92 10.84 10.67
CA ARG A 250 -3.76 10.40 9.54
C ARG A 250 -5.25 10.36 9.90
N MET A 251 -5.56 9.95 11.12
CA MET A 251 -6.95 9.96 11.63
C MET A 251 -7.46 11.39 11.75
N ARG A 252 -6.66 12.29 12.35
CA ARG A 252 -7.02 13.71 12.47
C ARG A 252 -7.28 14.33 11.09
N THR A 253 -6.31 14.25 10.18
CA THR A 253 -6.41 14.83 8.84
C THR A 253 -7.61 14.27 8.06
N GLY A 254 -7.84 12.96 8.15
CA GLY A 254 -8.97 12.32 7.47
C GLY A 254 -10.32 12.69 8.08
N TRP A 255 -10.44 12.70 9.39
CA TRP A 255 -11.69 13.11 10.05
C TRP A 255 -11.99 14.60 9.85
N GLU A 256 -10.98 15.47 9.92
CA GLU A 256 -11.14 16.88 9.61
C GLU A 256 -11.64 17.09 8.18
N ALA A 257 -11.07 16.39 7.20
CA ALA A 257 -11.51 16.46 5.81
C ALA A 257 -12.93 15.94 5.57
N LEU A 258 -13.40 14.99 6.38
CA LEU A 258 -14.76 14.43 6.30
C LEU A 258 -15.82 15.26 7.03
N THR A 259 -15.43 15.94 8.12
CA THR A 259 -16.37 16.58 9.04
C THR A 259 -16.24 18.10 9.12
N GLY A 260 -15.08 18.64 8.77
CA GLY A 260 -14.69 20.02 9.09
C GLY A 260 -14.36 20.25 10.57
N THR A 261 -14.32 19.20 11.40
CA THR A 261 -14.05 19.28 12.83
C THR A 261 -12.61 18.86 13.12
N VAL A 262 -11.89 19.68 13.87
CA VAL A 262 -10.56 19.36 14.41
C VAL A 262 -10.72 18.65 15.75
N TYR A 263 -10.09 17.49 15.88
CA TYR A 263 -10.06 16.73 17.13
C TYR A 263 -8.71 16.95 17.82
N GLU A 264 -8.72 17.34 19.08
CA GLU A 264 -7.52 17.68 19.85
C GLU A 264 -6.83 16.46 20.44
N ASP A 265 -7.60 15.47 20.94
CA ASP A 265 -7.06 14.20 21.47
C ASP A 265 -7.31 13.06 20.46
N GLU A 266 -6.27 12.29 20.19
CA GLU A 266 -6.30 11.11 19.30
C GLU A 266 -7.22 9.99 19.82
N LEU A 267 -7.57 9.97 21.07
CA LEU A 267 -8.52 9.01 21.64
C LEU A 267 -9.98 9.44 21.48
N ASP A 268 -10.23 10.71 21.10
CA ASP A 268 -11.56 11.26 20.89
C ASP A 268 -12.07 11.16 19.46
N TYR A 269 -11.26 10.60 18.57
CA TYR A 269 -11.70 10.33 17.19
C TYR A 269 -12.95 9.46 17.18
N PRO A 270 -13.96 9.81 16.36
CA PRO A 270 -15.14 8.96 16.22
C PRO A 270 -14.75 7.61 15.60
N GLU A 271 -15.39 6.53 16.01
CA GLU A 271 -15.24 5.23 15.35
C GLU A 271 -15.88 5.27 13.97
N MET A 272 -17.00 5.97 13.84
CA MET A 272 -17.76 6.17 12.61
C MET A 272 -18.64 7.40 12.73
N LEU A 273 -19.05 7.95 11.60
CA LEU A 273 -19.98 9.09 11.57
C LEU A 273 -20.91 9.03 10.38
N THR A 274 -22.02 9.76 10.45
CA THR A 274 -22.89 10.01 9.31
C THR A 274 -22.40 11.27 8.59
N PRO A 275 -21.98 11.19 7.31
CA PRO A 275 -21.48 12.35 6.57
C PRO A 275 -22.62 13.32 6.24
N ALA A 276 -22.31 14.62 6.13
CA ALA A 276 -23.31 15.65 5.82
C ALA A 276 -23.86 15.57 4.39
N LYS A 277 -23.16 14.88 3.49
CA LYS A 277 -23.54 14.65 2.09
C LYS A 277 -23.11 13.27 1.65
N PRO A 278 -23.72 12.67 0.61
CA PRO A 278 -23.26 11.41 0.06
C PRO A 278 -21.79 11.50 -0.38
N VAL A 279 -21.03 10.45 -0.09
CA VAL A 279 -19.60 10.33 -0.40
C VAL A 279 -19.43 9.61 -1.73
N SER A 280 -18.67 10.21 -2.64
CA SER A 280 -18.37 9.64 -3.95
C SER A 280 -16.99 8.94 -3.97
N PRO A 281 -16.72 8.10 -4.99
CA PRO A 281 -15.36 7.60 -5.22
C PRO A 281 -14.31 8.71 -5.36
N ALA A 282 -14.68 9.87 -5.93
CA ALA A 282 -13.81 11.04 -6.04
C ALA A 282 -13.48 11.65 -4.66
N ASP A 283 -14.45 11.71 -3.75
CA ASP A 283 -14.21 12.17 -2.38
C ASP A 283 -13.21 11.25 -1.65
N ILE A 284 -13.33 9.93 -1.84
CA ILE A 284 -12.39 8.97 -1.24
C ILE A 284 -10.98 9.15 -1.84
N ARG A 285 -10.86 9.26 -3.18
CA ARG A 285 -9.55 9.53 -3.82
C ARG A 285 -8.92 10.81 -3.27
N ARG A 286 -9.73 11.87 -3.07
CA ARG A 286 -9.27 13.11 -2.44
C ARG A 286 -8.76 12.90 -1.02
N ILE A 287 -9.47 12.12 -0.19
CA ILE A 287 -9.02 11.79 1.18
C ILE A 287 -7.71 11.01 1.15
N LEU A 288 -7.58 9.99 0.29
CA LEU A 288 -6.38 9.17 0.18
C LEU A 288 -5.17 9.94 -0.36
N ARG A 289 -5.37 11.15 -0.91
CA ARG A 289 -4.31 12.09 -1.35
C ARG A 289 -3.95 13.15 -0.32
N LEU A 290 -4.64 13.20 0.82
CA LEU A 290 -4.36 14.24 1.81
C LEU A 290 -2.93 14.14 2.34
N SER A 291 -2.24 15.24 2.30
CA SER A 291 -0.97 15.48 2.97
C SER A 291 -1.12 16.69 3.86
N ASP A 292 -0.64 16.57 5.10
CA ASP A 292 -0.65 17.68 6.05
C ASP A 292 0.50 18.65 5.69
N PRO A 293 0.21 19.90 5.29
CA PRO A 293 1.26 20.87 4.98
C PRO A 293 2.17 21.20 6.18
N GLN A 294 1.70 20.94 7.42
CA GLN A 294 2.46 21.21 8.63
C GLN A 294 3.38 20.04 9.03
N SER A 295 3.22 18.89 8.38
CA SER A 295 4.00 17.70 8.69
C SER A 295 5.31 17.60 7.89
N ILE A 296 5.79 18.68 7.32
CA ILE A 296 7.12 18.79 6.71
C ILE A 296 8.16 18.42 7.76
N LEU A 297 8.95 17.38 7.49
CA LEU A 297 10.00 16.94 8.40
C LEU A 297 11.00 18.08 8.61
N THR A 298 11.26 18.39 9.86
CA THR A 298 12.36 19.29 10.21
C THR A 298 13.66 18.49 10.14
N ARG A 299 14.64 18.99 9.40
CA ARG A 299 15.98 18.42 9.34
C ARG A 299 16.65 18.48 10.71
N SER A 300 17.69 17.67 10.89
CA SER A 300 18.50 17.66 12.12
C SER A 300 19.17 19.01 12.43
N ASP A 301 19.27 19.90 11.43
CA ASP A 301 19.78 21.28 11.59
C ASP A 301 18.66 22.30 11.94
N GLY A 302 17.45 21.83 12.21
CA GLY A 302 16.29 22.67 12.56
C GLY A 302 15.60 23.36 11.39
N GLN A 303 16.05 23.12 10.15
CA GLN A 303 15.41 23.69 8.95
C GLN A 303 14.33 22.74 8.43
N ALA A 304 13.24 23.32 7.92
CA ALA A 304 12.20 22.54 7.26
C ALA A 304 12.77 21.87 6.01
N ASP A 305 12.61 20.54 5.92
CA ASP A 305 12.93 19.83 4.69
C ASP A 305 11.77 20.01 3.71
N ALA A 306 11.88 21.02 2.85
CA ALA A 306 10.88 21.33 1.83
C ALA A 306 10.68 20.19 0.80
N PHE A 307 11.49 19.14 0.86
CA PHE A 307 11.53 18.07 -0.12
C PHE A 307 10.93 16.75 0.36
N HIS A 308 10.57 16.65 1.64
CA HIS A 308 9.97 15.42 2.17
C HIS A 308 8.48 15.60 2.40
N VAL A 309 7.70 14.73 1.77
CA VAL A 309 6.35 14.42 2.26
C VAL A 309 6.52 13.69 3.58
N SER A 310 5.91 14.19 4.63
CA SER A 310 6.01 13.58 5.94
C SER A 310 5.55 12.12 5.90
N ALA A 311 6.28 11.28 6.63
CA ALA A 311 5.87 9.91 6.89
C ALA A 311 4.54 9.81 7.68
N ARG A 312 3.95 10.92 8.09
CA ARG A 312 2.76 10.99 8.95
C ARG A 312 1.45 11.23 8.20
N ASP A 313 1.50 11.62 6.91
CA ASP A 313 0.32 11.93 6.12
C ASP A 313 -0.48 10.68 5.71
N ILE A 314 -1.71 10.88 5.21
CA ILE A 314 -2.51 9.84 4.56
C ILE A 314 -1.84 9.44 3.25
N CYS A 315 -1.48 10.43 2.41
CA CYS A 315 -0.58 10.22 1.28
C CYS A 315 0.86 10.25 1.77
N ARG A 316 1.59 9.17 1.54
CA ARG A 316 2.99 9.04 1.97
C ARG A 316 3.91 8.87 0.79
N SER A 317 5.16 9.31 0.92
CA SER A 317 6.20 9.05 -0.08
C SER A 317 6.42 7.56 -0.37
N HIS A 318 6.05 6.69 0.56
CA HIS A 318 6.14 5.25 0.44
C HIS A 318 4.77 4.54 0.30
N THR A 319 3.72 5.25 -0.06
CA THR A 319 2.50 4.63 -0.57
C THR A 319 2.81 3.97 -1.90
N ARG A 320 2.64 2.65 -2.00
CA ARG A 320 3.02 1.85 -3.17
C ARG A 320 1.88 1.61 -4.11
N LEU A 321 0.71 1.44 -3.52
CA LEU A 321 -0.53 1.27 -4.25
C LEU A 321 -1.65 1.92 -3.46
N SER A 322 -2.53 2.55 -4.17
CA SER A 322 -3.81 3.01 -3.64
C SER A 322 -4.93 2.56 -4.56
N TRP A 323 -6.09 2.30 -3.98
CA TRP A 323 -7.25 1.99 -4.77
C TRP A 323 -8.54 2.43 -4.09
N VAL A 324 -9.57 2.65 -4.91
CA VAL A 324 -10.94 2.86 -4.45
C VAL A 324 -11.83 1.87 -5.19
N ALA A 325 -12.46 0.95 -4.46
CA ALA A 325 -13.44 0.02 -5.00
C ALA A 325 -14.84 0.64 -4.90
N ALA A 326 -15.46 0.86 -6.04
CA ALA A 326 -16.89 1.10 -6.14
C ALA A 326 -17.57 -0.25 -6.35
N LEU A 327 -18.15 -0.77 -5.29
CA LEU A 327 -18.75 -2.10 -5.27
C LEU A 327 -20.05 -2.11 -6.09
N SER A 328 -20.36 -3.25 -6.68
CA SER A 328 -21.52 -3.43 -7.56
C SER A 328 -22.15 -4.79 -7.34
N PRO A 329 -23.50 -4.90 -7.41
CA PRO A 329 -24.19 -6.19 -7.41
C PRO A 329 -23.77 -7.10 -8.58
N ASP A 330 -23.34 -6.50 -9.70
CA ASP A 330 -22.70 -7.24 -10.81
C ASP A 330 -21.18 -7.13 -10.65
N PRO A 331 -20.48 -8.21 -10.27
CA PRO A 331 -19.02 -8.17 -10.07
C PRO A 331 -18.23 -7.73 -11.30
N MET A 332 -18.77 -7.92 -12.52
CA MET A 332 -18.11 -7.48 -13.75
C MET A 332 -18.00 -5.95 -13.83
N THR A 333 -18.91 -5.23 -13.20
CA THR A 333 -18.94 -3.76 -13.15
C THR A 333 -18.33 -3.20 -11.86
N LEU A 334 -17.89 -4.06 -10.95
CA LEU A 334 -17.08 -3.63 -9.81
C LEU A 334 -15.88 -2.87 -10.33
N THR A 335 -15.76 -1.60 -9.93
CA THR A 335 -14.74 -0.69 -10.45
C THR A 335 -13.66 -0.47 -9.39
N PHE A 336 -12.45 -0.92 -9.71
CA PHE A 336 -11.26 -0.58 -8.95
C PHE A 336 -10.59 0.64 -9.57
N TRP A 337 -10.68 1.78 -8.92
CA TRP A 337 -9.86 2.95 -9.24
C TRP A 337 -8.46 2.69 -8.71
N ASN A 338 -7.55 2.28 -9.57
CA ASN A 338 -6.22 1.80 -9.23
C ASN A 338 -5.18 2.90 -9.45
N CYS A 339 -4.32 3.14 -8.46
CA CYS A 339 -3.29 4.17 -8.49
C CYS A 339 -1.96 3.59 -8.01
N ILE A 340 -0.98 3.51 -8.89
CA ILE A 340 0.36 3.00 -8.59
C ILE A 340 1.25 4.14 -8.09
N GLY A 341 1.97 3.88 -6.99
CA GLY A 341 2.85 4.83 -6.33
C GLY A 341 2.12 5.77 -5.37
N PRO A 342 2.79 6.80 -4.88
CA PRO A 342 2.17 7.80 -4.02
C PRO A 342 0.99 8.48 -4.71
N THR A 343 -0.13 8.56 -4.00
CA THR A 343 -1.38 9.12 -4.54
C THR A 343 -1.27 10.59 -4.93
N GLU A 344 -0.27 11.28 -4.40
CA GLU A 344 0.03 12.66 -4.70
C GLU A 344 0.48 12.89 -6.15
N THR A 345 1.17 11.91 -6.73
CA THR A 345 1.67 11.94 -8.11
C THR A 345 0.97 10.95 -9.02
N GLY A 346 0.33 9.92 -8.46
CA GLY A 346 -0.37 8.88 -9.21
C GLY A 346 -1.75 9.32 -9.70
N VAL A 347 -2.18 8.77 -10.83
CA VAL A 347 -3.52 8.91 -11.39
C VAL A 347 -4.32 7.67 -11.05
N TYR A 348 -5.55 7.81 -10.59
CA TYR A 348 -6.47 6.70 -10.40
C TYR A 348 -7.12 6.32 -11.73
N VAL A 349 -6.86 5.10 -12.16
CA VAL A 349 -7.39 4.53 -13.41
C VAL A 349 -8.43 3.45 -13.06
N PRO A 350 -9.63 3.48 -13.67
CA PRO A 350 -10.64 2.47 -13.39
C PRO A 350 -10.31 1.13 -14.06
N TRP A 351 -10.25 0.07 -13.27
CA TRP A 351 -10.05 -1.31 -13.69
C TRP A 351 -11.29 -2.16 -13.40
N PHE A 352 -11.52 -3.17 -14.25
CA PHE A 352 -12.63 -4.13 -14.16
C PHE A 352 -12.08 -5.56 -14.06
N PRO A 353 -11.57 -5.99 -12.89
CA PRO A 353 -10.82 -7.23 -12.78
C PRO A 353 -11.64 -8.48 -13.17
N PHE A 354 -12.96 -8.47 -12.96
CA PHE A 354 -13.82 -9.63 -13.25
C PHE A 354 -14.32 -9.73 -14.69
N THR A 355 -13.71 -8.98 -15.59
CA THR A 355 -13.73 -9.26 -17.04
C THR A 355 -12.79 -10.42 -17.42
N GLY A 356 -11.97 -10.90 -16.46
CA GLY A 356 -10.96 -11.95 -16.66
C GLY A 356 -9.66 -11.44 -17.29
N ARG A 357 -9.55 -10.14 -17.57
CA ARG A 357 -8.36 -9.51 -18.15
C ARG A 357 -8.00 -8.24 -17.39
N LEU A 358 -6.70 -8.02 -17.24
CA LEU A 358 -6.14 -6.80 -16.65
C LEU A 358 -5.35 -6.03 -17.73
N PRO A 359 -5.04 -4.75 -17.52
CA PRO A 359 -4.13 -4.01 -18.38
C PRO A 359 -2.78 -4.72 -18.51
N ALA A 360 -2.10 -4.53 -19.63
CA ALA A 360 -0.72 -4.95 -19.77
C ALA A 360 0.13 -4.40 -18.62
N ASP A 361 1.15 -5.15 -18.21
CA ASP A 361 2.05 -4.78 -17.12
C ASP A 361 1.38 -4.56 -15.76
N ALA A 362 0.21 -5.18 -15.52
CA ALA A 362 -0.40 -5.23 -14.19
C ALA A 362 0.50 -5.98 -13.18
N ALA A 363 1.38 -6.83 -13.68
CA ALA A 363 2.40 -7.54 -12.92
C ALA A 363 3.71 -7.63 -13.72
N VAL A 364 4.85 -7.69 -13.03
CA VAL A 364 6.19 -7.87 -13.64
C VAL A 364 6.60 -9.34 -13.76
N MET A 365 5.79 -10.25 -13.23
CA MET A 365 6.03 -11.70 -13.24
C MET A 365 4.73 -12.46 -13.46
N THR A 366 4.82 -13.74 -13.73
CA THR A 366 3.65 -14.61 -13.83
C THR A 366 3.04 -14.90 -12.44
N LEU A 367 1.78 -15.27 -12.41
CA LEU A 367 1.11 -15.68 -11.17
C LEU A 367 1.81 -16.89 -10.49
N ALA A 368 2.35 -17.83 -11.29
CA ALA A 368 3.06 -18.98 -10.76
C ALA A 368 4.38 -18.57 -10.07
N GLU A 369 5.13 -17.66 -10.67
CA GLU A 369 6.35 -17.09 -10.09
C GLU A 369 6.03 -16.29 -8.82
N ALA A 370 4.99 -15.45 -8.82
CA ALA A 370 4.59 -14.68 -7.65
C ALA A 370 4.19 -15.58 -6.47
N ARG A 371 3.46 -16.66 -6.73
CA ARG A 371 3.11 -17.64 -5.71
C ARG A 371 4.34 -18.37 -5.16
N ARG A 372 5.25 -18.79 -6.03
CA ARG A 372 6.51 -19.41 -5.61
C ARG A 372 7.36 -18.45 -4.81
N PHE A 373 7.55 -17.23 -5.29
CA PHE A 373 8.31 -16.19 -4.59
C PHE A 373 7.80 -15.94 -3.17
N HIS A 374 6.49 -16.00 -2.99
CA HIS A 374 5.90 -15.75 -1.67
C HIS A 374 6.24 -16.83 -0.65
N PHE A 375 6.27 -18.10 -1.06
CA PHE A 375 6.43 -19.26 -0.17
C PHE A 375 7.81 -19.90 -0.19
N ASP A 376 8.59 -19.68 -1.22
CA ASP A 376 9.88 -20.32 -1.44
C ASP A 376 11.02 -19.40 -1.00
N ALA A 377 11.63 -19.71 0.16
CA ALA A 377 12.76 -18.97 0.68
C ALA A 377 14.04 -19.09 -0.19
N ASP A 378 14.13 -20.15 -1.01
CA ASP A 378 15.26 -20.37 -1.90
C ASP A 378 15.07 -19.69 -3.27
N CYS A 379 13.96 -19.00 -3.48
CA CYS A 379 13.69 -18.28 -4.69
C CYS A 379 14.69 -17.13 -4.88
N ASP A 380 15.32 -17.04 -6.04
CA ASP A 380 16.24 -15.95 -6.36
C ASP A 380 15.51 -14.62 -6.47
N ALA A 381 15.67 -13.78 -5.46
CA ALA A 381 15.05 -12.45 -5.38
C ALA A 381 15.48 -11.52 -6.53
N LEU A 382 16.62 -11.79 -7.18
CA LEU A 382 17.13 -10.95 -8.25
C LEU A 382 16.38 -11.09 -9.55
N SER A 383 15.77 -12.28 -9.78
CA SER A 383 14.91 -12.50 -10.95
C SER A 383 13.63 -11.66 -10.92
N PHE A 384 13.28 -11.07 -9.77
CA PHE A 384 12.00 -10.38 -9.57
C PHE A 384 12.11 -8.88 -9.39
N GLY A 385 13.20 -8.28 -9.62
CA GLY A 385 13.17 -6.90 -9.27
C GLY A 385 14.39 -6.07 -9.61
N SER A 386 15.08 -6.34 -10.70
CA SER A 386 16.03 -5.36 -11.20
C SER A 386 15.29 -4.10 -11.64
N ALA A 387 15.92 -2.94 -11.54
CA ALA A 387 15.32 -1.71 -12.07
C ALA A 387 15.06 -1.80 -13.58
N GLU A 388 15.86 -2.61 -14.27
CA GLU A 388 15.76 -2.89 -15.70
C GLU A 388 14.56 -3.78 -16.04
N ASP A 389 14.14 -4.66 -15.11
CA ASP A 389 13.04 -5.60 -15.32
C ASP A 389 11.67 -5.03 -14.88
N ARG A 390 11.64 -3.82 -14.29
CA ARG A 390 10.37 -3.20 -13.91
C ARG A 390 9.63 -2.71 -15.15
N PRO A 391 8.32 -2.93 -15.19
CA PRO A 391 7.50 -2.27 -16.20
C PRO A 391 7.73 -0.76 -16.17
N SER A 392 7.77 -0.14 -17.33
CA SER A 392 7.97 1.31 -17.46
C SER A 392 6.98 2.13 -16.59
N ARG A 393 5.77 1.61 -16.42
CA ARG A 393 4.73 2.18 -15.54
C ARG A 393 5.19 2.36 -14.10
N TYR A 394 5.79 1.33 -13.50
CA TYR A 394 6.26 1.39 -12.11
C TYR A 394 7.52 2.25 -12.00
N ALA A 395 8.42 2.12 -12.94
CA ALA A 395 9.63 2.93 -12.98
C ALA A 395 9.29 4.42 -13.14
N ALA A 396 8.43 4.76 -14.09
CA ALA A 396 7.98 6.13 -14.33
C ALA A 396 7.25 6.74 -13.11
N ALA A 397 6.36 5.96 -12.46
CA ALA A 397 5.68 6.42 -11.23
C ALA A 397 6.68 6.68 -10.08
N ALA A 398 7.70 5.83 -9.94
CA ALA A 398 8.74 6.01 -8.94
C ALA A 398 9.57 7.28 -9.21
N VAL A 399 10.00 7.49 -10.45
CA VAL A 399 10.79 8.66 -10.84
C VAL A 399 9.97 9.95 -10.66
N LEU A 400 8.72 9.97 -11.10
CA LEU A 400 7.85 11.16 -10.91
C LEU A 400 7.69 11.51 -9.42
N SER A 401 7.51 10.49 -8.57
CA SER A 401 7.45 10.65 -7.13
C SER A 401 8.76 11.25 -6.57
N GLU A 402 9.92 10.76 -7.01
CA GLU A 402 11.21 11.25 -6.56
C GLU A 402 11.45 12.71 -7.00
N VAL A 403 11.07 13.07 -8.23
CA VAL A 403 11.16 14.44 -8.74
C VAL A 403 10.32 15.40 -7.89
N VAL A 404 9.06 15.02 -7.61
CA VAL A 404 8.15 15.83 -6.79
C VAL A 404 8.63 15.90 -5.33
N ASN A 405 9.17 14.82 -4.77
CA ASN A 405 9.75 14.84 -3.43
C ASN A 405 11.01 15.70 -3.36
N PHE A 406 11.77 15.76 -4.44
CA PHE A 406 12.94 16.64 -4.55
C PHE A 406 12.54 18.11 -4.70
N ASP A 407 11.45 18.40 -5.41
CA ASP A 407 10.88 19.74 -5.53
C ASP A 407 9.36 19.75 -5.59
N ARG A 408 8.75 20.16 -4.51
CA ARG A 408 7.29 20.24 -4.36
C ARG A 408 6.62 21.21 -5.34
N ALA A 409 7.35 22.15 -5.92
CA ALA A 409 6.81 23.06 -6.92
C ALA A 409 6.28 22.32 -8.17
N TYR A 410 6.83 21.15 -8.49
CA TYR A 410 6.35 20.32 -9.61
C TYR A 410 4.92 19.79 -9.43
N LEU A 411 4.39 19.76 -8.22
CA LEU A 411 2.98 19.42 -7.99
C LEU A 411 2.01 20.36 -8.73
N ALA A 412 2.42 21.59 -8.98
CA ALA A 412 1.60 22.52 -9.74
C ALA A 412 1.34 22.06 -11.19
N GLY A 413 2.27 21.30 -11.79
CA GLY A 413 2.07 20.68 -13.09
C GLY A 413 1.32 19.34 -13.00
N VAL A 414 1.59 18.53 -11.98
CA VAL A 414 1.02 17.18 -11.82
C VAL A 414 -0.49 17.21 -11.51
N ARG A 415 -0.90 18.06 -10.57
CA ARG A 415 -2.30 18.09 -10.08
C ARG A 415 -3.35 18.42 -11.14
N PRO A 416 -3.16 19.40 -12.05
CA PRO A 416 -4.12 19.63 -13.11
C PRO A 416 -4.29 18.43 -14.05
N VAL A 417 -3.21 17.73 -14.39
CA VAL A 417 -3.24 16.54 -15.25
C VAL A 417 -4.01 15.41 -14.56
N GLN A 418 -3.75 15.13 -13.28
CA GLN A 418 -4.51 14.16 -12.50
C GLN A 418 -6.02 14.48 -12.51
N ALA A 419 -6.37 15.73 -12.20
CA ALA A 419 -7.76 16.16 -12.10
C ALA A 419 -8.48 16.04 -13.46
N GLN A 420 -7.82 16.42 -14.55
CA GLN A 420 -8.37 16.33 -15.91
C GLN A 420 -8.61 14.88 -16.31
N LEU A 421 -7.63 14.00 -16.13
CA LEU A 421 -7.74 12.59 -16.49
C LEU A 421 -8.85 11.90 -15.70
N GLU A 422 -8.86 12.06 -14.38
CA GLU A 422 -9.86 11.39 -13.53
C GLU A 422 -11.28 11.88 -13.79
N ALA A 423 -11.47 13.18 -14.02
CA ALA A 423 -12.78 13.71 -14.44
C ALA A 423 -13.20 13.17 -15.82
N GLY A 424 -12.25 13.05 -16.75
CA GLY A 424 -12.46 12.43 -18.05
C GLY A 424 -12.86 10.96 -17.95
N PHE A 425 -12.20 10.21 -17.07
CA PHE A 425 -12.52 8.80 -16.81
C PHE A 425 -13.91 8.64 -16.20
N GLU A 426 -14.30 9.47 -15.23
CA GLU A 426 -15.64 9.47 -14.66
C GLU A 426 -16.73 9.71 -15.72
N ALA A 427 -16.51 10.70 -16.58
CA ALA A 427 -17.45 10.99 -17.67
C ALA A 427 -17.59 9.81 -18.66
N ARG A 428 -16.46 9.15 -18.97
CA ARG A 428 -16.47 7.94 -19.82
C ARG A 428 -17.16 6.78 -19.15
N LEU A 429 -16.92 6.53 -17.86
CA LEU A 429 -17.60 5.47 -17.13
C LEU A 429 -19.11 5.68 -17.10
N LYS A 430 -19.56 6.90 -16.85
CA LYS A 430 -21.00 7.23 -16.91
C LYS A 430 -21.61 6.90 -18.28
N THR A 431 -20.90 7.23 -19.35
CA THR A 431 -21.35 6.94 -20.72
C THR A 431 -21.29 5.45 -21.02
N LEU A 432 -20.24 4.77 -20.61
CA LEU A 432 -20.02 3.34 -20.78
C LEU A 432 -21.12 2.53 -20.08
N PHE A 433 -21.35 2.78 -18.80
CA PHE A 433 -22.34 2.05 -18.01
C PHE A 433 -23.78 2.26 -18.51
N ALA A 434 -24.10 3.44 -19.04
CA ALA A 434 -25.40 3.68 -19.66
C ALA A 434 -25.64 2.90 -20.97
N ARG A 435 -24.58 2.31 -21.55
CA ARG A 435 -24.62 1.64 -22.87
C ARG A 435 -23.99 0.25 -22.86
N LEU A 436 -23.75 -0.32 -21.67
CA LEU A 436 -23.18 -1.66 -21.58
C LEU A 436 -24.07 -2.69 -22.27
N PRO A 437 -23.50 -3.57 -23.10
CA PRO A 437 -24.24 -4.67 -23.68
C PRO A 437 -24.86 -5.59 -22.62
N GLU A 438 -26.02 -6.17 -22.92
CA GLU A 438 -26.62 -7.18 -22.04
C GLU A 438 -25.86 -8.52 -22.11
N GLU A 439 -25.35 -8.86 -23.30
CA GLU A 439 -24.58 -10.08 -23.52
C GLU A 439 -23.24 -9.99 -22.78
N ARG A 440 -22.95 -11.04 -21.98
CA ARG A 440 -21.81 -11.06 -21.02
C ARG A 440 -20.47 -10.86 -21.72
N GLY A 441 -20.23 -11.54 -22.86
CA GLY A 441 -18.95 -11.46 -23.58
C GLY A 441 -18.75 -10.06 -24.18
N ALA A 442 -19.77 -9.51 -24.84
CA ALA A 442 -19.72 -8.16 -25.39
C ALA A 442 -19.55 -7.09 -24.30
N ARG A 443 -20.16 -7.30 -23.13
CA ARG A 443 -19.98 -6.45 -21.95
C ARG A 443 -18.53 -6.48 -21.48
N ALA A 444 -17.96 -7.67 -21.32
CA ALA A 444 -16.55 -7.84 -20.93
C ALA A 444 -15.59 -7.14 -21.90
N GLU A 445 -15.80 -7.32 -23.23
CA GLU A 445 -15.00 -6.66 -24.25
C GLU A 445 -15.09 -5.12 -24.17
N ALA A 446 -16.29 -4.58 -23.95
CA ALA A 446 -16.49 -3.14 -23.82
C ALA A 446 -15.75 -2.57 -22.60
N LEU A 447 -15.81 -3.25 -21.45
CA LEU A 447 -15.12 -2.87 -20.23
C LEU A 447 -13.58 -2.98 -20.37
N VAL A 448 -13.07 -4.06 -20.95
CA VAL A 448 -11.63 -4.24 -21.20
C VAL A 448 -11.09 -3.16 -22.14
N LYS A 449 -11.81 -2.88 -23.23
CA LYS A 449 -11.41 -1.82 -24.16
C LYS A 449 -11.34 -0.46 -23.47
N ALA A 450 -12.35 -0.12 -22.68
CA ALA A 450 -12.39 1.15 -21.97
C ALA A 450 -11.25 1.25 -20.93
N MET A 451 -11.02 0.17 -20.18
CA MET A 451 -9.94 0.07 -19.19
C MET A 451 -8.56 0.30 -19.82
N ASN A 452 -8.25 -0.39 -20.92
CA ASN A 452 -6.96 -0.26 -21.59
C ASN A 452 -6.74 1.16 -22.13
N VAL A 453 -7.73 1.75 -22.78
CA VAL A 453 -7.64 3.13 -23.30
C VAL A 453 -7.36 4.12 -22.17
N MET A 454 -8.08 4.01 -21.04
CA MET A 454 -7.85 4.90 -19.91
C MET A 454 -6.49 4.68 -19.24
N GLN A 455 -6.01 3.44 -19.24
CA GLN A 455 -4.68 3.13 -18.72
C GLN A 455 -3.57 3.69 -19.62
N GLU A 456 -3.69 3.53 -20.93
CA GLU A 456 -2.75 4.09 -21.92
C GLU A 456 -2.67 5.62 -21.80
N GLU A 457 -3.81 6.31 -21.73
CA GLU A 457 -3.85 7.76 -21.55
C GLU A 457 -3.17 8.23 -20.25
N ALA A 458 -3.37 7.48 -19.17
CA ALA A 458 -2.71 7.80 -17.89
C ALA A 458 -1.19 7.61 -17.97
N ASP A 459 -0.74 6.53 -18.64
CA ASP A 459 0.68 6.24 -18.81
C ASP A 459 1.36 7.26 -19.74
N GLU A 460 0.73 7.60 -20.88
CA GLU A 460 1.22 8.63 -21.80
C GLU A 460 1.32 10.00 -21.13
N SER A 461 0.27 10.40 -20.39
CA SER A 461 0.27 11.69 -19.69
C SER A 461 1.33 11.76 -18.60
N ARG A 462 1.58 10.66 -17.87
CA ARG A 462 2.66 10.59 -16.89
C ARG A 462 4.04 10.70 -17.56
N ASN A 463 4.24 10.01 -18.68
CA ASN A 463 5.49 10.05 -19.41
C ASN A 463 5.74 11.46 -19.97
N ALA A 464 4.72 12.11 -20.54
CA ALA A 464 4.81 13.51 -21.00
C ALA A 464 5.18 14.48 -19.86
N LEU A 465 4.61 14.28 -18.66
CA LEU A 465 5.00 15.06 -17.48
C LEU A 465 6.47 14.82 -17.12
N LEU A 466 6.94 13.57 -17.19
CA LEU A 466 8.34 13.27 -16.90
C LEU A 466 9.27 13.90 -17.93
N ASP A 467 8.95 13.86 -19.21
CA ASP A 467 9.73 14.50 -20.27
C ASP A 467 9.84 16.02 -20.06
N GLU A 468 8.79 16.64 -19.53
CA GLU A 468 8.78 18.07 -19.24
C GLU A 468 9.59 18.45 -17.99
N ILE A 469 9.44 17.69 -16.88
CA ILE A 469 9.96 18.06 -15.56
C ILE A 469 11.27 17.37 -15.19
N ALA A 470 11.55 16.23 -15.79
CA ALA A 470 12.79 15.49 -15.61
C ALA A 470 13.33 15.08 -16.99
N PRO A 471 13.87 16.05 -17.75
CA PRO A 471 14.45 15.73 -19.05
C PRO A 471 15.52 14.65 -18.89
N ASP A 472 15.45 13.68 -19.75
CA ASP A 472 16.17 12.40 -19.71
C ASP A 472 17.68 12.52 -19.48
N PHE A 473 17.99 12.01 -18.67
CA PHE A 473 18.50 11.02 -17.84
C PHE A 473 19.87 10.64 -18.30
N ALA A 474 20.69 11.28 -17.59
CA ALA A 474 22.06 10.90 -17.44
C ALA A 474 22.14 9.39 -17.33
N ARG A 475 22.76 8.77 -18.28
CA ARG A 475 23.23 7.41 -18.16
C ARG A 475 24.24 7.40 -17.02
N VAL A 476 24.04 6.49 -16.06
CA VAL A 476 24.84 6.47 -14.85
C VAL A 476 25.65 5.19 -14.77
N ILE A 477 26.96 5.34 -14.60
CA ILE A 477 27.85 4.23 -14.35
C ILE A 477 28.35 4.31 -12.92
N ARG A 478 28.15 3.25 -12.15
CA ARG A 478 28.63 3.15 -10.77
C ARG A 478 29.88 2.28 -10.71
N ARG A 479 30.93 2.79 -10.07
CA ARG A 479 32.18 2.04 -9.84
C ARG A 479 32.52 2.05 -8.36
N ARG A 480 32.97 0.89 -7.82
CA ARG A 480 33.44 0.76 -6.44
C ARG A 480 34.96 0.74 -6.42
N LYS A 481 35.55 1.59 -5.60
CA LYS A 481 37.01 1.69 -5.41
C LYS A 481 37.36 1.58 -3.92
N THR A 482 38.59 1.16 -3.64
CA THR A 482 39.16 1.25 -2.28
C THR A 482 40.27 2.29 -2.31
N SER A 483 40.19 3.27 -1.43
CA SER A 483 41.22 4.31 -1.27
C SER A 483 42.52 3.71 -0.72
N ALA A 484 43.61 4.44 -0.81
CA ALA A 484 44.87 4.04 -0.22
C ALA A 484 44.81 3.87 1.33
N SER A 485 43.86 4.51 1.99
CA SER A 485 43.58 4.35 3.41
C SER A 485 42.67 3.16 3.74
N GLY A 486 42.22 2.38 2.73
CA GLY A 486 41.29 1.28 2.91
C GLY A 486 39.80 1.66 2.96
N GLU A 487 39.48 2.93 2.78
CA GLU A 487 38.12 3.42 2.74
C GLU A 487 37.45 3.02 1.40
N VAL A 488 36.20 2.57 1.46
CA VAL A 488 35.44 2.20 0.27
C VAL A 488 34.73 3.44 -0.28
N LEU A 489 35.05 3.75 -1.54
CA LEU A 489 34.49 4.87 -2.28
C LEU A 489 33.60 4.37 -3.43
N ILE A 490 32.57 5.13 -3.74
CA ILE A 490 31.67 4.89 -4.86
C ILE A 490 31.80 6.07 -5.83
N GLU A 491 32.23 5.77 -7.04
CA GLU A 491 32.16 6.74 -8.13
C GLU A 491 30.86 6.55 -8.90
N ILE A 492 30.15 7.63 -9.13
CA ILE A 492 28.96 7.70 -9.97
C ILE A 492 29.26 8.65 -11.12
N ALA A 493 29.42 8.10 -12.31
CA ALA A 493 29.61 8.84 -13.54
C ALA A 493 28.26 9.12 -14.19
N VAL A 494 28.02 10.37 -14.51
CA VAL A 494 26.83 10.85 -15.21
C VAL A 494 27.26 11.20 -16.62
N GLU A 495 26.84 10.41 -17.59
CA GLU A 495 27.17 10.62 -19.01
C GLU A 495 26.26 11.67 -19.64
N SER A 496 26.75 12.42 -20.60
CA SER A 496 25.94 13.30 -21.43
C SER A 496 25.09 12.47 -22.41
N THR A 497 23.90 12.98 -22.70
CA THR A 497 23.00 12.48 -23.74
C THR A 497 22.68 13.62 -24.72
N PRO A 498 22.04 13.37 -25.87
CA PRO A 498 21.64 14.46 -26.77
C PRO A 498 20.83 15.57 -26.09
N ASP A 499 20.03 15.22 -25.07
CA ASP A 499 19.13 16.15 -24.37
C ASP A 499 19.69 16.63 -23.01
N PHE A 500 20.78 16.02 -22.54
CA PHE A 500 21.37 16.31 -21.24
C PHE A 500 22.89 16.41 -21.33
N ASN A 501 23.44 17.59 -21.03
CA ASN A 501 24.89 17.79 -20.99
C ASN A 501 25.40 17.79 -19.54
N ALA A 502 26.17 16.74 -19.19
CA ALA A 502 26.72 16.56 -17.85
C ALA A 502 27.66 17.70 -17.40
N ALA A 503 28.30 18.40 -18.32
CA ALA A 503 29.10 19.61 -18.00
C ALA A 503 28.29 20.75 -17.40
N ASN A 504 26.97 20.71 -17.52
CA ASN A 504 26.09 21.74 -16.94
C ASN A 504 25.67 21.43 -15.49
N ILE A 505 26.08 20.32 -14.92
CA ILE A 505 25.74 19.96 -13.54
C ILE A 505 26.49 20.93 -12.59
N ASP A 506 25.77 21.51 -11.62
CA ASP A 506 26.37 22.18 -10.48
C ASP A 506 26.81 21.14 -9.44
N PRO A 507 28.11 20.88 -9.29
CA PRO A 507 28.58 19.81 -8.39
C PRO A 507 28.20 20.02 -6.92
N LYS A 508 28.04 21.26 -6.49
CA LYS A 508 27.66 21.60 -5.11
C LYS A 508 26.22 21.24 -4.80
N SER A 509 25.38 21.15 -5.83
CA SER A 509 23.98 20.76 -5.69
C SER A 509 23.81 19.25 -5.56
N VAL A 510 24.79 18.46 -6.04
CA VAL A 510 24.66 17.02 -6.16
C VAL A 510 24.60 16.32 -4.79
N CYS A 511 23.72 15.34 -4.70
CA CYS A 511 23.65 14.41 -3.57
C CYS A 511 23.17 13.03 -4.04
N TRP A 512 23.59 12.00 -3.31
CA TRP A 512 23.24 10.61 -3.58
C TRP A 512 22.69 9.94 -2.32
N GLY A 513 21.66 9.12 -2.47
CA GLY A 513 21.07 8.38 -1.36
C GLY A 513 19.94 7.47 -1.78
N LEU A 514 19.38 6.73 -0.83
CA LEU A 514 18.15 5.96 -1.04
C LEU A 514 17.01 6.89 -1.45
N GLY A 515 16.09 6.36 -2.23
CA GLY A 515 14.89 7.09 -2.64
C GLY A 515 14.03 7.51 -1.46
N PHE A 516 13.34 8.63 -1.57
CA PHE A 516 12.37 9.11 -0.58
C PHE A 516 11.23 8.10 -0.33
N THR A 517 11.05 7.17 -1.25
CA THR A 517 10.12 6.06 -1.13
C THR A 517 10.56 4.99 -0.12
N SER A 518 11.79 5.04 0.40
CA SER A 518 12.24 4.16 1.48
C SER A 518 11.80 4.72 2.84
N SER A 519 11.15 3.90 3.67
CA SER A 519 10.77 4.30 5.04
C SER A 519 11.94 4.68 5.94
N LYS A 520 13.14 4.22 5.59
CA LYS A 520 14.39 4.56 6.29
C LYS A 520 15.06 5.81 5.72
N ALA A 521 14.81 6.14 4.45
CA ALA A 521 15.42 7.31 3.80
C ALA A 521 14.92 8.63 4.37
N SER A 522 13.71 8.67 4.94
CA SER A 522 13.18 9.87 5.59
C SER A 522 13.97 10.32 6.82
N ALA A 523 14.84 9.46 7.36
CA ALA A 523 15.69 9.76 8.52
C ALA A 523 17.15 10.05 8.13
N LEU A 524 17.51 9.94 6.85
CA LEU A 524 18.90 9.99 6.40
C LEU A 524 19.10 11.17 5.44
N ALA A 525 19.99 12.08 5.81
CA ALA A 525 20.45 13.08 4.88
C ALA A 525 21.17 12.38 3.69
N PRO A 526 20.85 12.74 2.44
CA PRO A 526 21.58 12.20 1.31
C PRO A 526 23.06 12.58 1.38
N ALA A 527 23.93 11.66 0.98
CA ALA A 527 25.36 11.88 0.96
C ALA A 527 25.75 12.99 -0.01
N LYS A 528 26.67 13.85 0.38
CA LYS A 528 27.31 14.80 -0.50
C LYS A 528 28.56 14.20 -1.14
N PRO A 529 28.91 14.55 -2.38
CA PRO A 529 30.14 14.08 -2.98
C PRO A 529 31.35 14.62 -2.20
N LEU A 530 32.36 13.76 -2.03
CA LEU A 530 33.67 14.13 -1.50
C LEU A 530 34.47 14.92 -2.52
N ASP A 531 34.33 14.52 -3.77
CA ASP A 531 35.08 15.05 -4.90
C ASP A 531 34.25 14.91 -6.19
N PHE A 532 34.58 15.70 -7.19
CA PHE A 532 34.01 15.58 -8.51
C PHE A 532 35.05 15.97 -9.58
N GLU A 533 34.89 15.42 -10.76
CA GLU A 533 35.65 15.79 -11.96
C GLU A 533 34.81 15.66 -13.21
N TYR A 534 35.17 16.37 -14.25
CA TYR A 534 34.67 16.16 -15.59
C TYR A 534 35.69 15.34 -16.37
N ARG A 535 35.24 14.30 -17.07
CA ARG A 535 36.07 13.46 -17.94
C ARG A 535 35.52 13.50 -19.36
N GLU A 536 36.39 13.42 -20.33
CA GLU A 536 36.01 13.18 -21.72
C GLU A 536 35.97 11.65 -21.95
N THR A 537 34.86 11.17 -22.52
CA THR A 537 34.71 9.76 -22.89
C THR A 537 35.51 9.45 -24.16
N GLU A 538 35.70 8.17 -24.47
CA GLU A 538 36.37 7.75 -25.71
C GLU A 538 35.63 8.25 -26.97
N GLU A 539 34.33 8.53 -26.85
CA GLU A 539 33.47 9.04 -27.94
C GLU A 539 33.49 10.57 -28.04
N GLY A 540 34.21 11.27 -27.12
CA GLY A 540 34.32 12.73 -27.10
C GLY A 540 33.22 13.44 -26.33
N ASP A 541 32.34 12.70 -25.67
CA ASP A 541 31.32 13.28 -24.78
C ASP A 541 31.89 13.55 -23.39
N ILE A 542 31.23 14.45 -22.66
CA ILE A 542 31.62 14.76 -21.28
C ILE A 542 30.80 13.93 -20.30
N GLU A 543 31.48 13.26 -19.37
CA GLU A 543 30.88 12.70 -18.17
C GLU A 543 31.24 13.53 -16.92
N ALA A 544 30.30 13.66 -15.99
CA ALA A 544 30.54 14.24 -14.67
C ALA A 544 30.63 13.09 -13.64
N VAL A 545 31.78 12.97 -12.98
CA VAL A 545 32.05 11.89 -12.05
C VAL A 545 32.06 12.43 -10.62
N PHE A 546 31.23 11.83 -9.78
CA PHE A 546 31.07 12.18 -8.37
C PHE A 546 31.54 11.04 -7.48
N THR A 547 32.37 11.34 -6.50
CA THR A 547 32.90 10.37 -5.55
C THR A 547 32.22 10.50 -4.20
N PHE A 548 31.67 9.42 -3.67
CA PHE A 548 30.98 9.33 -2.39
C PHE A 548 31.62 8.29 -1.47
N ARG A 549 31.43 8.43 -0.16
CA ARG A 549 31.74 7.35 0.79
C ARG A 549 30.66 6.30 0.75
N ALA A 550 31.06 5.04 0.60
CA ALA A 550 30.13 3.93 0.73
C ALA A 550 29.46 3.90 2.13
N ALA A 551 30.22 4.26 3.15
CA ALA A 551 29.76 4.30 4.54
C ALA A 551 28.61 5.28 4.81
N ASP A 552 28.41 6.28 3.95
CA ASP A 552 27.33 7.28 4.12
C ASP A 552 25.97 6.77 3.59
N VAL A 553 25.96 5.76 2.71
CA VAL A 553 24.73 5.27 2.05
C VAL A 553 24.53 3.77 2.23
N GLU A 554 25.56 2.96 2.07
CA GLU A 554 25.47 1.48 2.07
C GLU A 554 25.02 0.85 3.39
N PRO A 555 25.34 1.37 4.61
CA PRO A 555 24.87 0.76 5.86
C PRO A 555 23.34 0.67 5.99
N HIS A 556 22.63 1.42 5.18
CA HIS A 556 21.17 1.44 5.16
C HIS A 556 20.56 0.48 4.15
N MET A 557 21.40 -0.20 3.39
CA MET A 557 21.03 -1.18 2.37
C MET A 557 21.14 -2.60 2.91
N ILE A 558 20.27 -3.47 2.47
CA ILE A 558 20.31 -4.90 2.81
C ILE A 558 21.27 -5.57 1.84
N LYS A 559 22.20 -6.39 2.36
CA LYS A 559 23.13 -7.16 1.53
C LYS A 559 22.39 -8.16 0.66
N GLY A 560 22.93 -8.44 -0.52
CA GLY A 560 22.32 -9.33 -1.49
C GLY A 560 21.09 -8.81 -2.21
N VAL A 561 20.53 -7.69 -1.74
CA VAL A 561 19.31 -7.08 -2.28
C VAL A 561 19.66 -5.91 -3.21
N LEU A 562 18.95 -5.82 -4.34
CA LEU A 562 19.04 -4.66 -5.23
C LEU A 562 18.20 -3.51 -4.67
N HIS A 563 18.84 -2.37 -4.44
CA HIS A 563 18.21 -1.14 -3.96
C HIS A 563 18.14 -0.08 -5.06
N ASP A 564 17.03 0.66 -5.09
CA ASP A 564 16.97 1.90 -5.83
C ASP A 564 17.56 3.01 -4.98
N SER A 565 18.63 3.60 -5.46
CA SER A 565 19.15 4.86 -4.96
C SER A 565 19.10 5.92 -6.06
N TYR A 566 19.20 7.18 -5.69
CA TYR A 566 19.02 8.29 -6.62
C TYR A 566 20.14 9.32 -6.47
N LEU A 567 20.70 9.71 -7.59
CA LEU A 567 21.55 10.88 -7.70
C LEU A 567 20.67 12.07 -8.11
N ARG A 568 20.82 13.17 -7.41
CA ARG A 568 20.01 14.39 -7.59
C ARG A 568 20.92 15.60 -7.65
N GLY A 569 20.51 16.61 -8.41
CA GLY A 569 21.27 17.85 -8.51
C GLY A 569 20.60 18.89 -9.39
N LEU A 570 21.34 19.95 -9.72
CA LEU A 570 20.96 20.99 -10.65
C LEU A 570 21.87 20.93 -11.89
N ALA A 571 21.29 21.04 -13.06
CA ALA A 571 21.99 21.24 -14.31
C ALA A 571 21.41 22.49 -15.02
N ARG A 572 22.19 23.56 -15.19
CA ARG A 572 21.72 24.86 -15.69
C ARG A 572 20.45 25.38 -14.99
N CYS A 573 20.40 25.34 -13.67
CA CYS A 573 19.25 25.74 -12.88
C CYS A 573 18.00 24.82 -13.04
N ARG A 574 18.09 23.74 -13.79
CA ARG A 574 17.08 22.67 -13.83
C ARG A 574 17.47 21.55 -12.90
N ARG A 575 16.51 20.98 -12.24
CA ARG A 575 16.73 19.82 -11.37
C ARG A 575 16.81 18.56 -12.20
N PHE A 576 17.69 17.65 -11.82
CA PHE A 576 17.74 16.31 -12.39
C PHE A 576 17.70 15.26 -11.27
N VAL A 577 17.11 14.13 -11.58
CA VAL A 577 17.07 12.94 -10.73
C VAL A 577 17.35 11.75 -11.62
N THR A 578 18.32 10.93 -11.22
CA THR A 578 18.61 9.70 -11.96
C THR A 578 18.73 8.52 -11.02
N THR A 579 18.28 7.36 -11.47
CA THR A 579 18.32 6.12 -10.69
C THR A 579 19.74 5.54 -10.70
N VAL A 580 20.22 5.16 -9.53
CA VAL A 580 21.51 4.47 -9.35
C VAL A 580 21.22 3.13 -8.67
N PRO A 581 21.05 2.04 -9.42
CA PRO A 581 20.83 0.72 -8.85
C PRO A 581 22.05 0.27 -8.05
N VAL A 582 21.83 -0.22 -6.83
CA VAL A 582 22.89 -0.70 -5.95
C VAL A 582 22.54 -2.08 -5.40
N LYS A 583 23.40 -3.06 -5.66
CA LYS A 583 23.42 -4.34 -4.95
C LYS A 583 24.70 -4.43 -4.15
N LEU A 584 24.58 -4.60 -2.84
CA LEU A 584 25.74 -4.91 -2.00
C LEU A 584 26.03 -6.42 -2.10
N PRO A 585 27.30 -6.83 -2.11
CA PRO A 585 27.63 -8.25 -2.01
C PRO A 585 27.13 -8.84 -0.69
N ASP A 586 26.84 -10.11 -0.71
CA ASP A 586 26.34 -10.90 0.43
C ASP A 586 27.27 -10.85 1.65
#